data_0f0119d5984452aa7d7cbb62206dc2ae
#
_entry.id   0f0119d5984452aa7d7cbb62206dc2ae
#
_cell.length_a   1.000
_cell.length_b   1.000
_cell.length_c   1.000
_cell.angle_alpha   90.00
_cell.angle_beta   90.00
_cell.angle_gamma   90.00
#
_symmetry.space_group_name_H-M   'P 1'
#
loop_
_entity.id
_entity.type
_entity.pdbx_description
1 polymer ?
#
loop_
_entity_poly.entity_id
_entity_poly.type
_entity_poly.pdbx_seq_one_letter_code
_entity_poly.pdbx_strand_id
1 'polypeptide(L)'
;MIKGFEKLTDELTDDELKKVPSIVKGIGKRIGKENAVTSNIICKKMDLIGVRLRKIIHFIRVNNLLYGLCSNSKGYYVAKNIKELEDNNKSLQQRITSQIEILNALEKQSIMFGGTGEQTDFE
;
A
#
# COMPACT_ATOMS: atom_id res chain seq x y z
N MET A 1 -18.27 -10.60 3.34
CA MET A 1 -16.95 -9.95 3.15
C MET A 1 -16.11 -10.75 2.18
N ILE A 2 -15.39 -10.08 1.33
CA ILE A 2 -14.53 -10.72 0.33
C ILE A 2 -13.26 -11.23 1.02
N LYS A 3 -12.90 -12.49 0.77
CA LYS A 3 -11.73 -13.09 1.43
C LYS A 3 -10.43 -12.30 1.26
N GLY A 4 -10.19 -11.74 0.08
CA GLY A 4 -9.00 -10.93 -0.15
C GLY A 4 -8.97 -9.67 0.68
N PHE A 5 -10.13 -9.10 0.94
CA PHE A 5 -10.25 -7.91 1.78
C PHE A 5 -9.95 -8.23 3.25
N GLU A 6 -10.39 -9.38 3.73
CA GLU A 6 -10.10 -9.79 5.09
C GLU A 6 -8.60 -9.90 5.35
N LYS A 7 -7.86 -10.42 4.37
CA LYS A 7 -6.41 -10.56 4.50
C LYS A 7 -5.68 -9.23 4.58
N LEU A 8 -6.23 -8.19 3.94
CA LEU A 8 -5.63 -6.86 3.99
C LEU A 8 -5.77 -6.22 5.37
N THR A 9 -6.77 -6.65 6.13
CA THR A 9 -7.03 -6.13 7.47
C THR A 9 -6.60 -7.09 8.58
N ASP A 10 -5.90 -8.17 8.23
CA ASP A 10 -5.36 -9.10 9.22
C ASP A 10 -4.51 -8.35 10.24
N GLU A 11 -4.66 -8.72 11.50
CA GLU A 11 -3.84 -8.15 12.54
C GLU A 11 -2.38 -8.57 12.38
N LEU A 12 -1.50 -7.69 12.82
CA LEU A 12 -0.09 -8.00 12.84
C LEU A 12 0.20 -9.05 13.91
N THR A 13 1.18 -9.90 13.64
CA THR A 13 1.66 -10.85 14.64
C THR A 13 2.36 -10.11 15.77
N ASP A 14 2.54 -10.77 16.91
CA ASP A 14 3.27 -10.17 18.03
C ASP A 14 4.68 -9.77 17.63
N ASP A 15 5.35 -10.59 16.83
CA ASP A 15 6.68 -10.30 16.32
C ASP A 15 6.67 -9.04 15.44
N GLU A 16 5.67 -8.92 14.58
CA GLU A 16 5.53 -7.75 13.71
C GLU A 16 5.25 -6.49 14.52
N LEU A 17 4.40 -6.59 15.54
CA LEU A 17 4.11 -5.45 16.40
C LEU A 17 5.37 -4.96 17.12
N LYS A 18 6.26 -5.86 17.49
CA LYS A 18 7.53 -5.48 18.11
C LYS A 18 8.45 -4.73 17.16
N LYS A 19 8.30 -4.96 15.86
CA LYS A 19 9.12 -4.30 14.84
C LYS A 19 8.63 -2.91 14.47
N VAL A 20 7.36 -2.60 14.77
CA VAL A 20 6.75 -1.32 14.40
C VAL A 20 7.56 -0.11 14.89
N PRO A 21 7.97 -0.03 16.18
CA PRO A 21 8.71 1.15 16.63
C PRO A 21 10.02 1.38 15.88
N SER A 22 10.74 0.32 15.53
CA SER A 22 12.00 0.43 14.78
C SER A 22 11.76 0.94 13.37
N ILE A 23 10.69 0.47 12.72
CA ILE A 23 10.34 0.90 11.37
C ILE A 23 9.90 2.36 11.39
N VAL A 24 9.06 2.76 12.34
CA VAL A 24 8.63 4.15 12.50
C VAL A 24 9.85 5.06 12.69
N LYS A 25 10.77 4.67 13.56
CA LYS A 25 11.98 5.46 13.83
C LYS A 25 12.86 5.55 12.58
N GLY A 26 13.02 4.43 11.88
CA GLY A 26 13.89 4.39 10.69
C GLY A 26 13.35 5.24 9.55
N ILE A 27 12.06 5.13 9.25
CA ILE A 27 11.44 5.92 8.19
C ILE A 27 11.31 7.37 8.62
N GLY A 28 11.05 7.63 9.89
CA GLY A 28 10.92 8.98 10.44
C GLY A 28 12.15 9.85 10.23
N LYS A 29 13.31 9.24 10.02
CA LYS A 29 14.55 9.96 9.72
C LYS A 29 14.71 10.29 8.24
N ARG A 30 13.88 9.71 7.38
CA ARG A 30 13.95 9.90 5.93
C ARG A 30 13.01 11.02 5.51
N ILE A 31 13.44 12.24 5.77
CA ILE A 31 12.64 13.43 5.50
C ILE A 31 12.90 13.89 4.07
N GLY A 32 11.83 13.99 3.28
CA GLY A 32 11.90 14.35 1.87
C GLY A 32 12.00 13.15 0.96
N LYS A 33 11.38 13.25 -0.21
CA LYS A 33 11.34 12.15 -1.19
C LYS A 33 12.73 11.73 -1.68
N GLU A 34 13.68 12.64 -1.67
CA GLU A 34 15.06 12.36 -2.07
C GLU A 34 15.79 11.45 -1.09
N ASN A 35 15.28 11.32 0.11
CA ASN A 35 15.87 10.49 1.16
C ASN A 35 15.12 9.18 1.39
N ALA A 36 14.23 8.81 0.48
CA ALA A 36 13.43 7.60 0.62
C ALA A 36 14.29 6.35 0.85
N VAL A 37 13.80 5.46 1.70
CA VAL A 37 14.45 4.17 1.96
C VAL A 37 13.68 3.08 1.24
N THR A 38 14.38 2.22 0.51
CA THR A 38 13.74 1.16 -0.25
C THR A 38 13.14 0.09 0.67
N SER A 39 12.08 -0.55 0.18
CA SER A 39 11.46 -1.66 0.91
C SER A 39 12.45 -2.81 1.11
N ASN A 40 13.34 -3.04 0.15
CA ASN A 40 14.35 -4.11 0.27
C ASN A 40 15.28 -3.90 1.46
N ILE A 41 15.70 -2.66 1.69
CA ILE A 41 16.57 -2.34 2.82
C ILE A 41 15.83 -2.60 4.13
N ILE A 42 14.58 -2.16 4.22
CA ILE A 42 13.78 -2.37 5.43
C ILE A 42 13.55 -3.86 5.67
N CYS A 43 13.16 -4.59 4.62
CA CYS A 43 12.91 -6.02 4.73
C CYS A 43 14.15 -6.78 5.20
N LYS A 44 15.32 -6.45 4.67
CA LYS A 44 16.57 -7.08 5.07
C LYS A 44 16.88 -6.82 6.54
N LYS A 45 16.78 -5.57 6.96
CA LYS A 45 17.13 -5.20 8.34
C LYS A 45 16.15 -5.75 9.37
N MET A 46 14.88 -5.86 8.98
CA MET A 46 13.82 -6.26 9.91
C MET A 46 13.42 -7.72 9.76
N ASP A 47 14.07 -8.46 8.85
CA ASP A 47 13.74 -9.84 8.56
C ASP A 47 12.26 -10.01 8.20
N LEU A 48 11.84 -9.29 7.15
CA LEU A 48 10.46 -9.30 6.65
C LEU A 48 10.44 -9.57 5.16
N ILE A 49 9.34 -10.14 4.69
CA ILE A 49 9.05 -10.20 3.26
C ILE A 49 8.19 -8.99 2.89
N GLY A 50 8.18 -8.64 1.60
CA GLY A 50 7.51 -7.42 1.14
C GLY A 50 6.04 -7.33 1.51
N VAL A 51 5.31 -8.45 1.44
CA VAL A 51 3.88 -8.48 1.79
C VAL A 51 3.67 -8.08 3.25
N ARG A 52 4.50 -8.61 4.15
CA ARG A 52 4.37 -8.29 5.56
C ARG A 52 4.76 -6.85 5.86
N LEU A 53 5.78 -6.34 5.20
CA LEU A 53 6.15 -4.93 5.33
C LEU A 53 4.98 -4.03 4.91
N ARG A 54 4.32 -4.32 3.79
CA ARG A 54 3.18 -3.52 3.34
C ARG A 54 2.06 -3.49 4.37
N LYS A 55 1.80 -4.60 5.06
CA LYS A 55 0.81 -4.65 6.14
C LYS A 55 1.23 -3.79 7.33
N ILE A 56 2.49 -3.82 7.68
CA ILE A 56 3.02 -2.99 8.77
C ILE A 56 2.90 -1.51 8.40
N ILE A 57 3.25 -1.14 7.18
CA ILE A 57 3.11 0.25 6.70
C ILE A 57 1.64 0.69 6.75
N HIS A 58 0.73 -0.17 6.31
CA HIS A 58 -0.70 0.12 6.40
C HIS A 58 -1.12 0.38 7.85
N PHE A 59 -0.69 -0.48 8.77
CA PHE A 59 -0.97 -0.34 10.20
C PHE A 59 -0.45 1.00 10.75
N ILE A 60 0.78 1.36 10.39
CA ILE A 60 1.39 2.63 10.81
C ILE A 60 0.57 3.82 10.30
N ARG A 61 0.16 3.78 9.03
CA ARG A 61 -0.60 4.86 8.41
C ARG A 61 -1.98 5.05 9.03
N VAL A 62 -2.73 3.98 9.14
CA VAL A 62 -4.13 4.08 9.62
C VAL A 62 -4.22 4.37 11.12
N ASN A 63 -3.16 4.06 11.87
CA ASN A 63 -3.12 4.37 13.29
C ASN A 63 -2.35 5.65 13.60
N ASN A 64 -1.96 6.40 12.57
CA ASN A 64 -1.28 7.69 12.70
C ASN A 64 -0.02 7.63 13.57
N LEU A 65 0.73 6.53 13.45
CA LEU A 65 1.96 6.35 14.23
C LEU A 65 3.13 7.14 13.66
N LEU A 66 3.03 7.57 12.41
CA LEU A 66 4.02 8.40 11.76
C LEU A 66 3.31 9.30 10.76
N TYR A 67 3.31 10.61 11.00
CA TYR A 67 2.64 11.56 10.13
C TYR A 67 3.45 11.79 8.86
N GLY A 68 2.75 11.90 7.74
CA GLY A 68 3.39 12.22 6.46
C GLY A 68 4.15 11.07 5.85
N LEU A 69 3.83 9.83 6.23
CA LEU A 69 4.46 8.65 5.65
C LEU A 69 4.01 8.48 4.21
N CYS A 70 4.92 8.74 3.30
CA CYS A 70 4.69 8.69 1.86
C CYS A 70 5.50 7.57 1.23
N SER A 71 5.18 7.28 -0.03
CA SER A 71 5.95 6.30 -0.80
C SER A 71 6.03 6.74 -2.26
N ASN A 72 7.13 6.38 -2.90
CA ASN A 72 7.30 6.56 -4.34
C ASN A 72 8.08 5.36 -4.88
N SER A 73 8.53 5.43 -6.14
CA SER A 73 9.29 4.34 -6.76
C SER A 73 10.61 4.04 -6.06
N LYS A 74 11.10 4.97 -5.26
CA LYS A 74 12.38 4.82 -4.53
C LYS A 74 12.18 4.27 -3.12
N GLY A 75 10.96 4.24 -2.62
CA GLY A 75 10.67 3.68 -1.30
C GLY A 75 9.84 4.58 -0.42
N TYR A 76 10.04 4.48 0.89
CA TYR A 76 9.26 5.18 1.91
C TYR A 76 10.02 6.38 2.46
N TYR A 77 9.29 7.44 2.75
CA TYR A 77 9.86 8.68 3.30
C TYR A 77 8.79 9.46 4.06
N VAL A 78 9.22 10.46 4.80
CA VAL A 78 8.31 11.41 5.45
C VAL A 78 8.31 12.68 4.62
N ALA A 79 7.12 13.20 4.32
CA ALA A 79 7.00 14.44 3.55
C ALA A 79 7.69 15.59 4.28
N LYS A 80 8.52 16.33 3.58
CA LYS A 80 9.24 17.47 4.17
C LYS A 80 8.38 18.74 4.24
N ASN A 81 7.27 18.76 3.48
CA ASN A 81 6.34 19.89 3.48
C ASN A 81 4.98 19.42 2.99
N ILE A 82 4.00 20.32 3.06
CA ILE A 82 2.63 19.98 2.66
C ILE A 82 2.53 19.62 1.18
N LYS A 83 3.34 20.22 0.34
CA LYS A 83 3.30 19.95 -1.08
C LYS A 83 3.68 18.51 -1.39
N GLU A 84 4.71 17.97 -0.74
CA GLU A 84 5.09 16.56 -0.92
C GLU A 84 3.97 15.62 -0.49
N LEU A 85 3.31 15.94 0.62
CA LEU A 85 2.20 15.14 1.10
C LEU A 85 1.03 15.18 0.12
N GLU A 86 0.68 16.38 -0.37
CA GLU A 86 -0.39 16.54 -1.34
C GLU A 86 -0.09 15.82 -2.66
N ASP A 87 1.16 15.88 -3.12
CA ASP A 87 1.57 15.18 -4.33
C ASP A 87 1.42 13.66 -4.15
N ASN A 88 1.80 13.16 -3.00
CA ASN A 88 1.61 11.74 -2.68
C ASN A 88 0.13 11.37 -2.67
N ASN A 89 -0.69 12.19 -2.05
CA ASN A 89 -2.12 11.95 -1.95
C ASN A 89 -2.79 12.00 -3.33
N LYS A 90 -2.35 12.90 -4.18
CA LYS A 90 -2.86 12.99 -5.55
C LYS A 90 -2.52 11.72 -6.34
N SER A 91 -1.29 11.24 -6.21
CA SER A 91 -0.87 9.99 -6.84
C SER A 91 -1.70 8.80 -6.35
N LEU A 92 -1.95 8.74 -5.05
CA LEU A 92 -2.80 7.71 -4.46
C LEU A 92 -4.23 7.80 -5.01
N GLN A 93 -4.77 9.01 -5.08
CA GLN A 93 -6.12 9.25 -5.62
C GLN A 93 -6.23 8.78 -7.06
N GLN A 94 -5.23 9.03 -7.88
CA GLN A 94 -5.22 8.60 -9.28
C GLN A 94 -5.22 7.08 -9.39
N ARG A 95 -4.46 6.39 -8.53
CA ARG A 95 -4.44 4.93 -8.52
C ARG A 95 -5.79 4.36 -8.11
N ILE A 96 -6.42 4.95 -7.11
CA ILE A 96 -7.75 4.54 -6.66
C ILE A 96 -8.76 4.72 -7.79
N THR A 97 -8.75 5.87 -8.45
CA THR A 97 -9.66 6.15 -9.57
C THR A 97 -9.48 5.14 -10.69
N SER A 98 -8.25 4.84 -11.05
CA SER A 98 -7.96 3.85 -12.10
C SER A 98 -8.48 2.47 -11.72
N GLN A 99 -8.31 2.07 -10.46
CA GLN A 99 -8.79 0.77 -9.99
C GLN A 99 -10.31 0.70 -9.98
N ILE A 100 -10.99 1.80 -9.63
CA ILE A 100 -12.44 1.87 -9.68
C ILE A 100 -12.93 1.73 -11.12
N GLU A 101 -12.27 2.37 -12.06
CA GLU A 101 -12.64 2.25 -13.49
C GLU A 101 -12.51 0.80 -13.96
N ILE A 102 -11.45 0.13 -13.58
CA ILE A 102 -11.23 -1.27 -13.92
C ILE A 102 -12.31 -2.14 -13.28
N LEU A 103 -12.60 -1.92 -12.00
CA LEU A 103 -13.62 -2.67 -11.29
C LEU A 103 -14.97 -2.51 -11.96
N ASN A 104 -15.36 -1.27 -12.30
CA ASN A 104 -16.63 -1.00 -12.96
C ASN A 104 -16.74 -1.71 -14.30
N ALA A 105 -15.65 -1.70 -15.08
CA ALA A 105 -15.61 -2.39 -16.36
C ALA A 105 -15.78 -3.90 -16.19
N LEU A 106 -15.08 -4.48 -15.24
CA LEU A 106 -15.13 -5.93 -14.97
C LEU A 106 -16.49 -6.35 -14.40
N GLU A 107 -17.13 -5.49 -13.60
CA GLU A 107 -18.45 -5.77 -13.09
C GLU A 107 -19.49 -5.82 -14.22
N LYS A 108 -19.40 -4.92 -15.19
CA LYS A 108 -20.26 -4.96 -16.39
C LYS A 108 -20.03 -6.22 -17.19
N GLN A 109 -18.76 -6.60 -17.34
CA GLN A 109 -18.43 -7.84 -18.05
C GLN A 109 -18.94 -9.07 -17.29
N SER A 110 -18.91 -9.02 -15.98
CA SER A 110 -19.43 -10.10 -15.14
C SER A 110 -20.92 -10.33 -15.38
N ILE A 111 -21.70 -9.25 -15.52
CA ILE A 111 -23.13 -9.33 -15.81
C ILE A 111 -23.35 -9.98 -17.18
N MET A 112 -22.63 -9.52 -18.19
CA MET A 112 -22.73 -10.07 -19.54
C MET A 112 -22.30 -11.53 -19.58
N PHE A 113 -21.23 -11.84 -18.91
CA PHE A 113 -20.69 -13.20 -18.85
C PHE A 113 -21.69 -14.15 -18.20
N GLY A 114 -22.29 -13.75 -17.09
CA GLY A 114 -23.31 -14.54 -16.41
C GLY A 114 -24.58 -14.69 -17.23
N GLY A 115 -24.94 -13.67 -18.02
CA GLY A 115 -26.13 -13.71 -18.87
C GLY A 115 -25.98 -14.59 -20.08
N THR A 116 -24.81 -14.60 -20.73
CA THR A 116 -24.57 -15.41 -21.93
C THR A 116 -23.96 -16.77 -21.62
N GLY A 117 -23.26 -16.87 -20.50
CA GLY A 117 -22.55 -18.08 -20.14
C GLY A 117 -21.36 -18.38 -21.03
N GLU A 118 -21.00 -17.45 -21.89
CA GLU A 118 -19.92 -17.67 -22.85
C GLU A 118 -18.98 -16.51 -22.92
N GLN A 119 -17.73 -16.84 -23.14
CA GLN A 119 -16.69 -15.86 -23.40
C GLN A 119 -15.88 -16.31 -24.60
N THR A 120 -15.50 -15.36 -25.43
CA THR A 120 -14.70 -15.64 -26.60
C THR A 120 -13.30 -16.10 -26.19
N ASP A 121 -12.82 -17.17 -26.80
CA ASP A 121 -11.48 -17.66 -26.56
C ASP A 121 -10.42 -16.77 -27.16
N PHE A 122 -9.23 -16.90 -26.66
CA PHE A 122 -8.08 -16.16 -27.15
C PHE A 122 -7.42 -16.81 -28.39
N GLU A 123 -7.97 -17.77 -28.96
CA GLU A 123 -7.36 -18.44 -30.10
C GLU A 123 -7.30 -17.65 -31.39
#